data_20aeeb33ecd35e6e5bd0dafd5b2ae213
#
_entry.id   20aeeb33ecd35e6e5bd0dafd5b2ae213
#
_cell.length_a   1.000
_cell.length_b   1.000
_cell.length_c   1.000
_cell.angle_alpha   90.00
_cell.angle_beta   90.00
_cell.angle_gamma   90.00
#
_symmetry.space_group_name_H-M   'P 1'
#
loop_
_entity.id
_entity.type
_entity.pdbx_description
1 polymer ?
#
loop_
_entity_poly.entity_id
_entity_poly.type
_entity_poly.pdbx_seq_one_letter_code
_entity_poly.pdbx_strand_id
1 'polypeptide(L)'
;MPTVTYEHATIRGLLSRYGVIHDPDLWEAQLSNIGCVVEGSNDEEIEIEVFPDRADLLSVETMTRAARSFLHQRVQAPILDVEDGEMTMEVERDIASIRPVILAAAVRGVDTGETAEERDAFIQSLMDHQEKLHLTLGRRRRLASIGVHDLNSLAPPFKVRAVSRDHRFVPLAMEEAMSIDEILEHHPKGMEYAHLLEGMNSVPVIEDAVGRVLSFPPIINGSHTTVVESTTDFLIDVTGWDPRACEASLLLICLALHERGGTVESVRMTSATGEIFQSPDGSARRHHLPARLLERILGGHIDSSRIASALERMGGRLVESRTATEGPRKAERWADAAIGDLIHVIEMPRWRFDLLHPIDLVEEVATGIGYESLGEATSTLALEGKPLARSSLVRRINESLSSQGIQQVQSLTLSNDEVQFE
;
A
#
# COMPACT_ATOMS: atom_id res chain seq x y z
N MET A 1 1.28 -14.71 -2.47
CA MET A 1 1.42 -13.32 -1.96
C MET A 1 2.73 -12.79 -2.50
N PRO A 2 2.98 -11.47 -2.61
CA PRO A 2 4.25 -10.99 -3.12
C PRO A 2 5.38 -11.33 -2.14
N THR A 3 6.45 -11.94 -2.66
CA THR A 3 7.70 -12.17 -1.94
C THR A 3 8.67 -11.06 -2.29
N VAL A 4 9.42 -10.58 -1.31
CA VAL A 4 10.45 -9.56 -1.43
C VAL A 4 11.75 -10.10 -0.83
N THR A 5 12.86 -9.78 -1.46
CA THR A 5 14.20 -10.12 -0.95
C THR A 5 14.95 -8.82 -0.69
N TYR A 6 15.51 -8.67 0.51
CA TYR A 6 16.22 -7.48 0.91
C TYR A 6 17.61 -7.83 1.43
N GLU A 7 18.62 -7.14 0.92
CA GLU A 7 19.99 -7.28 1.40
C GLU A 7 20.14 -6.68 2.80
N HIS A 8 20.78 -7.41 3.70
CA HIS A 8 21.12 -6.92 5.05
C HIS A 8 22.00 -5.67 5.03
N ALA A 9 22.83 -5.50 3.98
CA ALA A 9 23.64 -4.30 3.79
C ALA A 9 22.77 -3.05 3.59
N THR A 10 21.74 -3.13 2.75
CA THR A 10 20.77 -2.06 2.48
C THR A 10 19.97 -1.71 3.74
N ILE A 11 19.44 -2.73 4.45
CA ILE A 11 18.72 -2.54 5.71
C ILE A 11 19.62 -1.83 6.74
N ARG A 12 20.88 -2.26 6.87
CA ARG A 12 21.86 -1.64 7.78
C ARG A 12 22.10 -0.17 7.44
N GLY A 13 22.25 0.16 6.16
CA GLY A 13 22.41 1.54 5.68
C GLY A 13 21.23 2.42 6.09
N LEU A 14 20.00 1.97 5.83
CA LEU A 14 18.78 2.69 6.17
C LEU A 14 18.60 2.86 7.69
N LEU A 15 18.83 1.82 8.49
CA LEU A 15 18.73 1.89 9.96
C LEU A 15 19.79 2.81 10.57
N SER A 16 20.99 2.83 10.00
CA SER A 16 22.11 3.65 10.51
C SER A 16 21.80 5.15 10.45
N ARG A 17 20.99 5.61 9.51
CA ARG A 17 20.53 7.01 9.41
C ARG A 17 19.77 7.46 10.66
N TYR A 18 19.20 6.53 11.40
CA TYR A 18 18.43 6.76 12.63
C TYR A 18 19.17 6.30 13.89
N GLY A 19 20.46 5.95 13.76
CA GLY A 19 21.29 5.47 14.88
C GLY A 19 20.85 4.11 15.42
N VAL A 20 20.22 3.27 14.57
CA VAL A 20 19.77 1.92 14.89
C VAL A 20 20.72 0.90 14.27
N ILE A 21 21.12 -0.08 15.07
CA ILE A 21 21.96 -1.20 14.61
C ILE A 21 21.06 -2.30 14.09
N HIS A 22 21.35 -2.79 12.88
CA HIS A 22 20.65 -3.93 12.31
C HIS A 22 21.08 -5.23 12.99
N ASP A 23 20.12 -6.03 13.40
CA ASP A 23 20.28 -7.35 14.00
C ASP A 23 19.47 -8.37 13.16
N PRO A 24 20.12 -9.15 12.27
CA PRO A 24 19.45 -10.13 11.43
C PRO A 24 18.68 -11.20 12.23
N ASP A 25 19.22 -11.68 13.34
CA ASP A 25 18.58 -12.70 14.19
C ASP A 25 17.28 -12.17 14.80
N LEU A 26 17.25 -10.90 15.22
CA LEU A 26 16.05 -10.25 15.73
C LEU A 26 14.99 -10.12 14.63
N TRP A 27 15.40 -9.77 13.41
CA TRP A 27 14.50 -9.65 12.26
C TRP A 27 13.89 -11.02 11.92
N GLU A 28 14.71 -12.05 11.78
CA GLU A 28 14.24 -13.42 11.53
C GLU A 28 13.24 -13.89 12.59
N ALA A 29 13.55 -13.67 13.88
CA ALA A 29 12.73 -14.14 14.98
C ALA A 29 11.39 -13.39 15.15
N GLN A 30 11.33 -12.08 14.82
CA GLN A 30 10.18 -11.25 15.23
C GLN A 30 9.48 -10.50 14.12
N LEU A 31 10.08 -10.35 12.93
CA LEU A 31 9.49 -9.56 11.84
C LEU A 31 8.14 -10.13 11.39
N SER A 32 7.97 -11.45 11.45
CA SER A 32 6.70 -12.11 11.10
C SER A 32 5.48 -11.63 11.90
N ASN A 33 5.71 -10.95 13.02
CA ASN A 33 4.60 -10.45 13.84
C ASN A 33 3.92 -9.19 13.26
N ILE A 34 4.49 -8.52 12.23
CA ILE A 34 3.92 -7.27 11.69
C ILE A 34 3.08 -7.44 10.42
N GLY A 35 2.73 -8.66 10.01
CA GLY A 35 1.92 -8.93 8.81
C GLY A 35 2.75 -9.37 7.61
N CYS A 36 3.74 -10.20 7.84
CA CYS A 36 4.55 -10.88 6.83
C CYS A 36 5.03 -12.22 7.36
N VAL A 37 5.72 -13.01 6.54
CA VAL A 37 6.40 -14.24 6.94
C VAL A 37 7.83 -14.19 6.45
N VAL A 38 8.78 -14.46 7.32
CA VAL A 38 10.17 -14.67 6.92
C VAL A 38 10.29 -16.10 6.38
N GLU A 39 10.51 -16.22 5.07
CA GLU A 39 10.65 -17.50 4.36
C GLU A 39 12.07 -18.06 4.47
N GLY A 40 13.05 -17.16 4.53
CA GLY A 40 14.46 -17.51 4.69
C GLY A 40 15.32 -16.32 5.02
N SER A 41 16.45 -16.59 5.68
CA SER A 41 17.48 -15.60 5.96
C SER A 41 18.85 -16.27 5.87
N ASN A 42 19.83 -15.53 5.37
CA ASN A 42 21.23 -15.94 5.30
C ASN A 42 22.14 -14.73 5.64
N ASP A 43 23.44 -14.85 5.51
CA ASP A 43 24.39 -13.78 5.86
C ASP A 43 24.27 -12.51 4.98
N GLU A 44 23.67 -12.63 3.78
CA GLU A 44 23.60 -11.56 2.79
C GLU A 44 22.18 -10.94 2.72
N GLU A 45 21.14 -11.76 2.75
CA GLU A 45 19.77 -11.35 2.46
C GLU A 45 18.71 -12.03 3.33
N ILE A 46 17.54 -11.41 3.38
CA ILE A 46 16.33 -11.94 4.01
C ILE A 46 15.18 -11.95 2.98
N GLU A 47 14.51 -13.11 2.88
CA GLU A 47 13.35 -13.33 2.01
C GLU A 47 12.05 -13.28 2.84
N ILE A 48 11.11 -12.43 2.42
CA ILE A 48 9.89 -12.13 3.17
C ILE A 48 8.68 -12.24 2.27
N GLU A 49 7.70 -13.04 2.65
CA GLU A 49 6.37 -13.03 2.05
C GLU A 49 5.48 -11.99 2.75
N VAL A 50 5.05 -10.97 2.02
CA VAL A 50 4.23 -9.87 2.57
C VAL A 50 2.75 -10.17 2.40
N PHE A 51 1.96 -10.00 3.48
CA PHE A 51 0.53 -10.21 3.44
C PHE A 51 -0.19 -9.16 2.58
N PRO A 52 -1.33 -9.50 1.96
CA PRO A 52 -2.02 -8.62 1.00
C PRO A 52 -2.50 -7.29 1.58
N ASP A 53 -2.75 -7.23 2.87
CA ASP A 53 -3.17 -6.05 3.63
C ASP A 53 -2.01 -5.10 3.93
N ARG A 54 -0.76 -5.61 3.96
CA ARG A 54 0.43 -4.87 4.35
C ARG A 54 1.24 -4.37 3.16
N ALA A 55 0.59 -3.66 2.23
CA ALA A 55 1.28 -3.04 1.10
C ALA A 55 2.40 -2.05 1.50
N ASP A 56 2.36 -1.55 2.74
CA ASP A 56 3.40 -0.72 3.34
C ASP A 56 4.72 -1.45 3.63
N LEU A 57 4.77 -2.77 3.46
CA LEU A 57 5.97 -3.58 3.66
C LEU A 57 6.63 -4.03 2.33
N LEU A 58 6.18 -3.49 1.17
CA LEU A 58 6.63 -3.94 -0.16
C LEU A 58 7.93 -3.32 -0.66
N SER A 59 8.53 -2.37 0.07
CA SER A 59 9.88 -1.86 -0.22
C SER A 59 10.79 -1.98 1.00
N VAL A 60 12.10 -2.03 0.77
CA VAL A 60 13.08 -2.12 1.84
C VAL A 60 13.02 -0.90 2.77
N GLU A 61 12.76 0.28 2.22
CA GLU A 61 12.66 1.54 2.95
C GLU A 61 11.47 1.53 3.91
N THR A 62 10.29 1.19 3.40
CA THR A 62 9.06 1.21 4.19
C THR A 62 8.99 0.04 5.17
N MET A 63 9.52 -1.12 4.80
CA MET A 63 9.73 -2.26 5.69
C MET A 63 10.67 -1.88 6.85
N THR A 64 11.81 -1.26 6.54
CA THR A 64 12.79 -0.82 7.55
C THR A 64 12.18 0.21 8.49
N ARG A 65 11.33 1.13 8.00
CA ARG A 65 10.59 2.07 8.82
C ARG A 65 9.64 1.34 9.80
N ALA A 66 8.85 0.38 9.33
CA ALA A 66 7.95 -0.40 10.17
C ALA A 66 8.71 -1.21 11.22
N ALA A 67 9.77 -1.91 10.82
CA ALA A 67 10.62 -2.68 11.71
C ALA A 67 11.32 -1.79 12.77
N ARG A 68 11.71 -0.57 12.42
CA ARG A 68 12.31 0.40 13.32
C ARG A 68 11.38 0.76 14.48
N SER A 69 10.08 0.93 14.22
CA SER A 69 9.08 1.13 15.27
C SER A 69 8.84 -0.15 16.06
N PHE A 70 8.62 -1.26 15.38
CA PHE A 70 8.19 -2.51 16.00
C PHE A 70 9.30 -3.24 16.76
N LEU A 71 10.44 -3.48 16.12
CA LEU A 71 11.54 -4.25 16.70
C LEU A 71 12.44 -3.39 17.59
N HIS A 72 12.76 -2.18 17.16
CA HIS A 72 13.72 -1.31 17.84
C HIS A 72 13.07 -0.25 18.73
N GLN A 73 11.73 -0.25 18.83
CA GLN A 73 10.94 0.66 19.67
C GLN A 73 11.30 2.14 19.49
N ARG A 74 11.66 2.51 18.26
CA ARG A 74 11.92 3.89 17.87
C ARG A 74 10.61 4.55 17.43
N VAL A 75 9.97 5.25 18.35
CA VAL A 75 8.70 5.93 18.12
C VAL A 75 8.83 6.91 16.95
N GLN A 76 7.89 6.83 16.03
CA GLN A 76 7.81 7.69 14.86
C GLN A 76 6.43 8.34 14.81
N ALA A 77 6.37 9.58 14.34
CA ALA A 77 5.09 10.21 14.08
C ALA A 77 4.36 9.50 12.93
N PRO A 78 3.03 9.30 13.05
CA PRO A 78 2.22 8.66 12.01
C PRO A 78 1.94 9.58 10.81
N ILE A 79 2.92 10.37 10.41
CA ILE A 79 2.84 11.37 9.34
C ILE A 79 3.99 11.18 8.35
N LEU A 80 3.78 11.70 7.15
CA LEU A 80 4.83 12.00 6.18
C LEU A 80 4.98 13.52 6.13
N ASP A 81 6.16 14.03 6.41
CA ASP A 81 6.43 15.45 6.32
C ASP A 81 6.38 15.88 4.85
N VAL A 82 5.52 16.84 4.54
CA VAL A 82 5.31 17.36 3.18
C VAL A 82 5.48 18.87 3.24
N GLU A 83 6.45 19.39 2.50
CA GLU A 83 6.67 20.82 2.34
C GLU A 83 5.75 21.41 1.26
N ASP A 84 5.46 22.69 1.35
CA ASP A 84 4.69 23.39 0.33
C ASP A 84 5.52 23.58 -0.94
N GLY A 85 5.10 22.93 -2.02
CA GLY A 85 5.74 23.06 -3.33
C GLY A 85 5.09 24.12 -4.22
N GLU A 86 5.85 24.61 -5.19
CA GLU A 86 5.40 25.65 -6.13
C GLU A 86 4.72 25.08 -7.41
N MET A 87 4.85 23.77 -7.64
CA MET A 87 4.32 23.13 -8.85
C MET A 87 2.80 23.04 -8.84
N THR A 88 2.22 23.14 -10.00
CA THR A 88 0.77 23.02 -10.20
C THR A 88 0.44 21.99 -11.27
N MET A 89 -0.68 21.29 -11.07
CA MET A 89 -1.23 20.35 -12.05
C MET A 89 -2.73 20.60 -12.20
N GLU A 90 -3.16 20.88 -13.42
CA GLU A 90 -4.56 21.14 -13.78
C GLU A 90 -5.15 19.94 -14.52
N VAL A 91 -6.34 19.51 -14.12
CA VAL A 91 -7.05 18.35 -14.70
C VAL A 91 -8.22 18.84 -15.53
N GLU A 92 -8.24 18.51 -16.82
CA GLU A 92 -9.37 18.82 -17.70
C GLU A 92 -10.65 18.12 -17.26
N ARG A 93 -11.81 18.76 -17.49
CA ARG A 93 -13.12 18.27 -17.03
C ARG A 93 -13.46 16.88 -17.54
N ASP A 94 -13.09 16.56 -18.78
CA ASP A 94 -13.45 15.28 -19.43
C ASP A 94 -12.75 14.08 -18.78
N ILE A 95 -11.63 14.31 -18.07
CA ILE A 95 -10.89 13.29 -17.32
C ILE A 95 -11.75 12.67 -16.21
N ALA A 96 -12.72 13.40 -15.66
CA ALA A 96 -13.61 12.88 -14.63
C ALA A 96 -14.36 11.59 -15.04
N SER A 97 -14.62 11.40 -16.33
CA SER A 97 -15.29 10.22 -16.86
C SER A 97 -14.32 9.12 -17.33
N ILE A 98 -13.04 9.44 -17.49
CA ILE A 98 -12.00 8.56 -18.03
C ILE A 98 -11.17 7.95 -16.91
N ARG A 99 -10.68 8.80 -15.98
CA ARG A 99 -9.82 8.41 -14.86
C ARG A 99 -9.89 9.48 -13.76
N PRO A 100 -10.89 9.40 -12.86
CA PRO A 100 -11.34 10.53 -12.04
C PRO A 100 -10.36 10.97 -10.94
N VAL A 101 -9.47 10.09 -10.51
CA VAL A 101 -8.51 10.37 -9.44
C VAL A 101 -7.15 10.65 -10.05
N ILE A 102 -6.65 11.86 -9.82
CA ILE A 102 -5.31 12.29 -10.23
C ILE A 102 -4.63 12.93 -9.02
N LEU A 103 -3.47 12.40 -8.66
CA LEU A 103 -2.63 12.89 -7.55
C LEU A 103 -1.20 13.03 -8.04
N ALA A 104 -0.45 13.95 -7.46
CA ALA A 104 0.97 14.10 -7.75
C ALA A 104 1.75 14.56 -6.51
N ALA A 105 3.04 14.28 -6.51
CA ALA A 105 4.02 14.76 -5.55
C ALA A 105 5.37 14.96 -6.21
N ALA A 106 6.20 15.84 -5.66
CA ALA A 106 7.61 15.86 -5.98
C ALA A 106 8.44 15.41 -4.77
N VAL A 107 9.59 14.79 -5.04
CA VAL A 107 10.55 14.45 -3.99
C VAL A 107 11.93 14.85 -4.47
N ARG A 108 12.65 15.65 -3.67
CA ARG A 108 13.95 16.19 -4.04
C ARG A 108 15.08 15.70 -3.14
N GLY A 109 16.27 15.64 -3.71
CA GLY A 109 17.49 15.35 -2.98
C GLY A 109 17.54 13.93 -2.40
N VAL A 110 17.00 12.97 -3.13
CA VAL A 110 17.00 11.55 -2.72
C VAL A 110 18.44 11.03 -2.79
N ASP A 111 18.88 10.36 -1.73
CA ASP A 111 20.13 9.61 -1.73
C ASP A 111 19.95 8.29 -2.45
N THR A 112 20.46 8.21 -3.67
CA THR A 112 20.35 7.05 -4.55
C THR A 112 21.55 6.09 -4.45
N GLY A 113 22.59 6.47 -3.71
CA GLY A 113 23.83 5.71 -3.53
C GLY A 113 25.07 6.46 -4.02
N GLU A 114 26.24 6.03 -3.56
CA GLU A 114 27.54 6.65 -3.89
C GLU A 114 28.15 6.09 -5.17
N THR A 115 27.97 4.78 -5.43
CA THR A 115 28.51 4.08 -6.61
C THR A 115 27.45 3.93 -7.71
N ALA A 116 27.88 3.61 -8.92
CA ALA A 116 26.98 3.34 -10.05
C ALA A 116 26.12 2.09 -9.77
N GLU A 117 26.72 1.06 -9.17
CA GLU A 117 26.04 -0.19 -8.80
C GLU A 117 24.93 0.07 -7.75
N GLU A 118 25.20 0.90 -6.75
CA GLU A 118 24.19 1.26 -5.74
C GLU A 118 23.03 2.04 -6.34
N ARG A 119 23.32 2.97 -7.26
CA ARG A 119 22.28 3.75 -7.95
C ARG A 119 21.41 2.89 -8.85
N ASP A 120 22.01 1.97 -9.61
CA ASP A 120 21.26 1.02 -10.43
C ASP A 120 20.39 0.11 -9.55
N ALA A 121 20.94 -0.45 -8.47
CA ALA A 121 20.19 -1.26 -7.51
C ALA A 121 19.01 -0.49 -6.88
N PHE A 122 19.21 0.81 -6.56
CA PHE A 122 18.13 1.65 -6.09
C PHE A 122 17.01 1.84 -7.14
N ILE A 123 17.38 2.13 -8.40
CA ILE A 123 16.40 2.28 -9.49
C ILE A 123 15.61 0.98 -9.69
N GLN A 124 16.29 -0.17 -9.70
CA GLN A 124 15.62 -1.47 -9.81
C GLN A 124 14.66 -1.69 -8.62
N SER A 125 15.08 -1.42 -7.40
CA SER A 125 14.26 -1.53 -6.20
C SER A 125 13.01 -0.61 -6.25
N LEU A 126 13.18 0.63 -6.72
CA LEU A 126 12.08 1.58 -6.89
C LEU A 126 11.07 1.11 -7.96
N MET A 127 11.57 0.59 -9.09
CA MET A 127 10.71 0.04 -10.15
C MET A 127 9.98 -1.22 -9.67
N ASP A 128 10.65 -2.09 -8.94
CA ASP A 128 10.06 -3.29 -8.33
C ASP A 128 8.97 -2.92 -7.32
N HIS A 129 9.20 -1.93 -6.48
CA HIS A 129 8.20 -1.42 -5.55
C HIS A 129 6.97 -0.89 -6.31
N GLN A 130 7.18 -0.06 -7.34
CA GLN A 130 6.12 0.45 -8.20
C GLN A 130 5.29 -0.69 -8.82
N GLU A 131 5.94 -1.72 -9.40
CA GLU A 131 5.22 -2.85 -10.01
C GLU A 131 4.49 -3.71 -8.97
N LYS A 132 5.04 -3.91 -7.78
CA LYS A 132 4.33 -4.60 -6.68
C LYS A 132 3.09 -3.82 -6.23
N LEU A 133 3.17 -2.48 -6.14
CA LEU A 133 2.00 -1.65 -5.86
C LEU A 133 0.97 -1.69 -7.00
N HIS A 134 1.40 -1.71 -8.27
CA HIS A 134 0.51 -1.90 -9.41
C HIS A 134 -0.27 -3.22 -9.35
N LEU A 135 0.41 -4.31 -8.94
CA LEU A 135 -0.20 -5.64 -8.83
C LEU A 135 -1.17 -5.74 -7.64
N THR A 136 -0.81 -5.17 -6.50
CA THR A 136 -1.55 -5.25 -5.24
C THR A 136 -2.63 -4.16 -5.15
N LEU A 137 -2.31 -2.97 -4.65
CA LEU A 137 -3.24 -1.85 -4.49
C LEU A 137 -3.87 -1.41 -5.82
N GLY A 138 -3.06 -1.38 -6.88
CA GLY A 138 -3.48 -0.99 -8.23
C GLY A 138 -4.35 -2.00 -8.94
N ARG A 139 -4.40 -3.26 -8.47
CA ARG A 139 -5.07 -4.38 -9.15
C ARG A 139 -4.74 -4.42 -10.64
N ARG A 140 -3.45 -4.57 -10.95
CA ARG A 140 -2.90 -4.51 -12.31
C ARG A 140 -3.26 -3.19 -13.00
N ARG A 141 -2.95 -2.06 -12.35
CA ARG A 141 -3.17 -0.68 -12.82
C ARG A 141 -4.63 -0.27 -13.02
N ARG A 142 -5.57 -1.15 -12.69
CA ARG A 142 -7.01 -0.87 -12.83
C ARG A 142 -7.48 0.20 -11.83
N LEU A 143 -7.15 0.03 -10.53
CA LEU A 143 -7.60 0.93 -9.47
C LEU A 143 -6.66 2.12 -9.29
N ALA A 144 -5.36 1.88 -9.37
CA ALA A 144 -4.31 2.90 -9.32
C ALA A 144 -3.15 2.52 -10.24
N SER A 145 -2.59 3.49 -10.94
CA SER A 145 -1.32 3.39 -11.66
C SER A 145 -0.41 4.53 -11.23
N ILE A 146 0.88 4.26 -11.19
CA ILE A 146 1.93 5.15 -10.69
C ILE A 146 2.87 5.45 -11.85
N GLY A 147 3.18 6.72 -12.08
CA GLY A 147 4.29 7.17 -12.90
C GLY A 147 5.40 7.74 -12.00
N VAL A 148 6.63 7.40 -12.30
CA VAL A 148 7.83 7.96 -11.64
C VAL A 148 8.71 8.57 -12.72
N HIS A 149 9.10 9.83 -12.55
CA HIS A 149 9.75 10.64 -13.58
C HIS A 149 10.97 11.36 -13.01
N ASP A 150 11.98 11.56 -13.85
CA ASP A 150 13.06 12.51 -13.58
C ASP A 150 12.53 13.94 -13.65
N LEU A 151 12.37 14.58 -12.48
CA LEU A 151 11.83 15.93 -12.37
C LEU A 151 12.67 16.99 -13.12
N ASN A 152 13.98 16.78 -13.20
CA ASN A 152 14.88 17.74 -13.86
C ASN A 152 14.69 17.79 -15.38
N SER A 153 14.03 16.79 -15.97
CA SER A 153 13.70 16.73 -17.39
C SER A 153 12.38 17.45 -17.73
N LEU A 154 11.61 17.88 -16.72
CA LEU A 154 10.24 18.37 -16.85
C LEU A 154 10.15 19.89 -16.71
N ALA A 155 9.15 20.48 -17.35
CA ALA A 155 8.85 21.91 -17.32
C ALA A 155 7.44 22.15 -16.73
N PRO A 156 7.30 22.47 -15.42
CA PRO A 156 6.00 22.83 -14.85
C PRO A 156 5.45 24.15 -15.44
N PRO A 157 4.13 24.44 -15.42
CA PRO A 157 3.06 23.64 -14.82
C PRO A 157 2.63 22.44 -15.68
N PHE A 158 1.94 21.46 -15.02
CA PHE A 158 1.48 20.25 -15.69
C PHE A 158 -0.01 20.34 -16.01
N LYS A 159 -0.43 19.61 -17.08
CA LYS A 159 -1.84 19.47 -17.45
C LYS A 159 -2.19 18.03 -17.73
N VAL A 160 -3.32 17.60 -17.20
CA VAL A 160 -3.92 16.29 -17.51
C VAL A 160 -5.03 16.52 -18.52
N ARG A 161 -4.88 15.94 -19.71
CA ARG A 161 -5.75 16.18 -20.85
C ARG A 161 -6.37 14.89 -21.38
N ALA A 162 -7.58 15.02 -21.91
CA ALA A 162 -8.23 13.97 -22.68
C ALA A 162 -7.86 14.17 -24.17
N VAL A 163 -7.07 13.25 -24.73
CA VAL A 163 -6.60 13.32 -26.11
C VAL A 163 -7.21 12.20 -26.96
N SER A 164 -7.28 12.43 -28.28
CA SER A 164 -7.70 11.42 -29.24
C SER A 164 -6.60 10.38 -29.46
N ARG A 165 -6.96 9.23 -30.04
CA ARG A 165 -6.04 8.10 -30.23
C ARG A 165 -4.96 8.33 -31.29
N ASP A 166 -5.06 9.36 -32.10
CA ASP A 166 -4.04 9.80 -33.06
C ASP A 166 -2.96 10.70 -32.45
N HIS A 167 -3.14 11.13 -31.18
CA HIS A 167 -2.12 11.90 -30.46
C HIS A 167 -0.80 11.14 -30.39
N ARG A 168 0.33 11.85 -30.61
CA ARG A 168 1.65 11.23 -30.76
C ARG A 168 2.64 11.74 -29.72
N PHE A 169 3.43 10.84 -29.17
CA PHE A 169 4.60 11.14 -28.36
C PHE A 169 5.61 9.98 -28.44
N VAL A 170 6.81 10.17 -27.89
CA VAL A 170 7.83 9.13 -27.83
C VAL A 170 7.67 8.36 -26.51
N PRO A 171 7.17 7.12 -26.51
CA PRO A 171 6.99 6.35 -25.27
C PRO A 171 8.34 5.82 -24.75
N LEU A 172 8.38 5.49 -23.46
CA LEU A 172 9.54 4.91 -22.80
C LEU A 172 10.09 3.71 -23.59
N ALA A 173 11.42 3.62 -23.68
CA ALA A 173 12.15 2.61 -24.43
C ALA A 173 11.98 2.63 -25.95
N MET A 174 11.42 3.73 -26.51
CA MET A 174 11.34 3.96 -27.96
C MET A 174 12.10 5.23 -28.35
N GLU A 175 12.55 5.30 -29.61
CA GLU A 175 13.25 6.46 -30.17
C GLU A 175 12.33 7.32 -31.04
N GLU A 176 11.26 6.73 -31.58
CA GLU A 176 10.34 7.39 -32.49
C GLU A 176 8.98 7.68 -31.83
N ALA A 177 8.33 8.76 -32.30
CA ALA A 177 7.00 9.12 -31.85
C ALA A 177 5.96 8.12 -32.39
N MET A 178 5.15 7.56 -31.51
CA MET A 178 4.05 6.68 -31.81
C MET A 178 2.71 7.35 -31.48
N SER A 179 1.66 7.06 -32.24
CA SER A 179 0.31 7.41 -31.84
C SER A 179 -0.17 6.53 -30.68
N ILE A 180 -1.20 6.97 -29.98
CA ILE A 180 -1.81 6.17 -28.92
C ILE A 180 -2.23 4.79 -29.43
N ASP A 181 -2.84 4.70 -30.63
CA ASP A 181 -3.23 3.41 -31.22
C ASP A 181 -2.00 2.54 -31.52
N GLU A 182 -0.94 3.11 -32.10
CA GLU A 182 0.32 2.38 -32.37
C GLU A 182 0.95 1.87 -31.05
N ILE A 183 0.88 2.66 -29.97
CA ILE A 183 1.38 2.22 -28.65
C ILE A 183 0.56 1.03 -28.13
N LEU A 184 -0.78 1.09 -28.21
CA LEU A 184 -1.65 0.04 -27.72
C LEU A 184 -1.53 -1.25 -28.54
N GLU A 185 -1.19 -1.16 -29.84
CA GLU A 185 -1.05 -2.30 -30.75
C GLU A 185 0.36 -2.90 -30.78
N HIS A 186 1.41 -2.11 -30.58
CA HIS A 186 2.79 -2.52 -30.87
C HIS A 186 3.76 -2.40 -29.69
N HIS A 187 3.49 -1.52 -28.71
CA HIS A 187 4.35 -1.40 -27.55
C HIS A 187 4.04 -2.53 -26.52
N PRO A 188 5.03 -3.23 -25.96
CA PRO A 188 4.79 -4.34 -25.01
C PRO A 188 3.83 -3.97 -23.87
N LYS A 189 4.04 -2.83 -23.21
CA LYS A 189 3.14 -2.34 -22.14
C LYS A 189 1.79 -1.88 -22.70
N GLY A 190 1.74 -1.38 -23.93
CA GLY A 190 0.50 -1.07 -24.62
C GLY A 190 -0.37 -2.30 -24.78
N MET A 191 0.18 -3.37 -25.37
CA MET A 191 -0.52 -4.65 -25.57
C MET A 191 -0.97 -5.29 -24.25
N GLU A 192 -0.13 -5.22 -23.22
CA GLU A 192 -0.43 -5.79 -21.88
C GLU A 192 -1.65 -5.11 -21.24
N TYR A 193 -1.74 -3.76 -21.36
CA TYR A 193 -2.73 -2.96 -20.63
C TYR A 193 -3.80 -2.30 -21.51
N ALA A 194 -3.82 -2.54 -22.83
CA ALA A 194 -4.81 -1.98 -23.76
C ALA A 194 -6.26 -2.19 -23.32
N HIS A 195 -6.53 -3.34 -22.71
CA HIS A 195 -7.86 -3.71 -22.18
C HIS A 195 -8.43 -2.73 -21.14
N LEU A 196 -7.57 -1.96 -20.45
CA LEU A 196 -8.00 -0.95 -19.48
C LEU A 196 -8.59 0.31 -20.13
N LEU A 197 -8.35 0.51 -21.43
CA LEU A 197 -8.83 1.64 -22.23
C LEU A 197 -9.80 1.21 -23.34
N GLU A 198 -10.29 -0.02 -23.27
CA GLU A 198 -11.24 -0.57 -24.25
C GLU A 198 -12.55 0.26 -24.29
N GLY A 199 -13.01 0.60 -25.49
CA GLY A 199 -14.23 1.38 -25.69
C GLY A 199 -14.09 2.89 -25.44
N MET A 200 -12.90 3.39 -25.06
CA MET A 200 -12.65 4.81 -24.86
C MET A 200 -12.18 5.46 -26.18
N ASN A 201 -12.87 6.51 -26.60
CA ASN A 201 -12.48 7.31 -27.78
C ASN A 201 -11.39 8.34 -27.45
N SER A 202 -11.36 8.80 -26.19
CA SER A 202 -10.35 9.71 -25.67
C SER A 202 -9.67 9.07 -24.47
N VAL A 203 -8.37 9.32 -24.33
CA VAL A 203 -7.52 8.72 -23.29
C VAL A 203 -6.76 9.81 -22.53
N PRO A 204 -6.39 9.57 -21.25
CA PRO A 204 -5.69 10.56 -20.46
C PRO A 204 -4.21 10.63 -20.83
N VAL A 205 -3.68 11.82 -20.93
CA VAL A 205 -2.23 12.09 -20.95
C VAL A 205 -1.90 13.19 -19.97
N ILE A 206 -0.68 13.18 -19.44
CA ILE A 206 -0.14 14.26 -18.63
C ILE A 206 0.96 14.94 -19.44
N GLU A 207 0.84 16.24 -19.60
CA GLU A 207 1.77 17.06 -20.38
C GLU A 207 2.44 18.12 -19.50
N ASP A 208 3.68 18.46 -19.84
CA ASP A 208 4.39 19.61 -19.26
C ASP A 208 4.05 20.94 -19.97
N ALA A 209 4.60 22.05 -19.48
CA ALA A 209 4.32 23.39 -20.01
C ALA A 209 4.75 23.60 -21.47
N VAL A 210 5.66 22.76 -21.98
CA VAL A 210 6.10 22.83 -23.39
C VAL A 210 5.37 21.83 -24.29
N GLY A 211 4.36 21.13 -23.73
CA GLY A 211 3.49 20.21 -24.47
C GLY A 211 4.09 18.83 -24.69
N ARG A 212 5.11 18.42 -23.92
CA ARG A 212 5.65 17.06 -23.98
C ARG A 212 4.85 16.14 -23.06
N VAL A 213 4.47 14.98 -23.55
CA VAL A 213 3.75 13.97 -22.78
C VAL A 213 4.72 13.25 -21.84
N LEU A 214 4.57 13.48 -20.53
CA LEU A 214 5.36 12.79 -19.50
C LEU A 214 4.74 11.44 -19.10
N SER A 215 3.41 11.31 -19.16
CA SER A 215 2.70 10.09 -18.77
C SER A 215 1.48 9.85 -19.66
N PHE A 216 1.29 8.62 -20.10
CA PHE A 216 0.07 8.08 -20.71
C PHE A 216 -0.52 7.01 -19.78
N PRO A 217 -1.21 7.42 -18.70
CA PRO A 217 -1.74 6.46 -17.74
C PRO A 217 -2.95 5.68 -18.28
N PRO A 218 -3.13 4.42 -17.93
CA PRO A 218 -2.27 3.62 -17.04
C PRO A 218 -1.17 2.83 -17.78
N ILE A 219 -0.76 3.24 -18.96
CA ILE A 219 0.02 2.44 -19.90
C ILE A 219 1.54 2.66 -19.72
N ILE A 220 2.03 3.88 -20.01
CA ILE A 220 3.47 4.13 -20.12
C ILE A 220 3.84 5.61 -19.98
N ASN A 221 5.08 5.86 -19.53
CA ASN A 221 5.66 7.20 -19.45
C ASN A 221 6.29 7.64 -20.78
N GLY A 222 6.54 8.92 -20.94
CA GLY A 222 7.31 9.48 -22.06
C GLY A 222 8.81 9.22 -21.89
N SER A 223 9.52 8.97 -22.99
CA SER A 223 10.96 8.62 -22.97
C SER A 223 11.84 9.71 -22.36
N HIS A 224 11.48 10.98 -22.50
CA HIS A 224 12.28 12.11 -21.96
C HIS A 224 12.24 12.22 -20.43
N THR A 225 11.36 11.49 -19.76
CA THR A 225 11.22 11.50 -18.31
C THR A 225 11.86 10.30 -17.62
N THR A 226 12.64 9.53 -18.38
CA THR A 226 13.28 8.30 -17.88
C THR A 226 14.14 8.58 -16.68
N VAL A 227 13.90 7.85 -15.59
CA VAL A 227 14.75 7.84 -14.41
C VAL A 227 16.09 7.18 -14.77
N VAL A 228 17.17 7.87 -14.47
CA VAL A 228 18.54 7.45 -14.76
C VAL A 228 19.39 7.52 -13.49
N GLU A 229 20.59 6.94 -13.52
CA GLU A 229 21.49 6.90 -12.34
C GLU A 229 21.80 8.28 -11.71
N SER A 230 21.70 9.36 -12.48
CA SER A 230 21.91 10.73 -11.99
C SER A 230 20.64 11.38 -11.44
N THR A 231 19.49 10.74 -11.53
CA THR A 231 18.22 11.30 -11.04
C THR A 231 18.19 11.27 -9.51
N THR A 232 18.05 12.44 -8.91
CA THR A 232 17.88 12.62 -7.45
C THR A 232 16.57 13.31 -7.10
N ASP A 233 15.92 13.92 -8.08
CA ASP A 233 14.67 14.65 -7.95
C ASP A 233 13.59 13.96 -8.79
N PHE A 234 12.47 13.64 -8.17
CA PHE A 234 11.42 12.82 -8.76
C PHE A 234 10.09 13.58 -8.80
N LEU A 235 9.35 13.47 -9.90
CA LEU A 235 7.93 13.72 -9.95
C LEU A 235 7.21 12.36 -9.93
N ILE A 236 6.23 12.23 -9.06
CA ILE A 236 5.37 11.05 -8.98
C ILE A 236 3.96 11.46 -9.39
N ASP A 237 3.36 10.81 -10.38
CA ASP A 237 1.94 10.88 -10.68
C ASP A 237 1.24 9.58 -10.30
N VAL A 238 0.06 9.69 -9.74
CA VAL A 238 -0.81 8.53 -9.48
C VAL A 238 -2.20 8.84 -10.02
N THR A 239 -2.68 7.92 -10.87
CA THR A 239 -3.99 8.08 -11.49
C THR A 239 -4.84 6.83 -11.29
N GLY A 240 -6.15 6.97 -11.16
CA GLY A 240 -6.97 5.79 -10.94
C GLY A 240 -8.47 6.01 -10.78
N TRP A 241 -9.12 4.96 -10.31
CA TRP A 241 -10.55 4.92 -10.01
C TRP A 241 -10.86 4.87 -8.51
N ASP A 242 -9.93 4.38 -7.71
CA ASP A 242 -10.09 4.25 -6.26
C ASP A 242 -9.24 5.30 -5.54
N PRO A 243 -9.86 6.30 -4.88
CA PRO A 243 -9.13 7.37 -4.20
C PRO A 243 -8.19 6.87 -3.10
N ARG A 244 -8.58 5.79 -2.38
CA ARG A 244 -7.77 5.25 -1.29
C ARG A 244 -6.54 4.51 -1.83
N ALA A 245 -6.74 3.70 -2.89
CA ALA A 245 -5.62 3.01 -3.53
C ALA A 245 -4.62 4.01 -4.15
N CYS A 246 -5.13 5.08 -4.78
CA CYS A 246 -4.27 6.14 -5.34
C CYS A 246 -3.51 6.89 -4.24
N GLU A 247 -4.20 7.31 -3.16
CA GLU A 247 -3.58 8.01 -2.04
C GLU A 247 -2.49 7.16 -1.38
N ALA A 248 -2.80 5.90 -1.05
CA ALA A 248 -1.83 4.99 -0.45
C ALA A 248 -0.64 4.71 -1.37
N SER A 249 -0.87 4.51 -2.67
CA SER A 249 0.19 4.28 -3.65
C SER A 249 1.15 5.48 -3.74
N LEU A 250 0.60 6.71 -3.81
CA LEU A 250 1.42 7.92 -3.83
C LEU A 250 2.25 8.07 -2.56
N LEU A 251 1.60 7.93 -1.39
CA LEU A 251 2.26 8.07 -0.09
C LEU A 251 3.36 7.02 0.11
N LEU A 252 3.18 5.78 -0.35
CA LEU A 252 4.17 4.72 -0.19
C LEU A 252 5.42 4.96 -1.04
N ILE A 253 5.28 5.45 -2.27
CA ILE A 253 6.44 5.84 -3.08
C ILE A 253 7.15 7.06 -2.46
N CYS A 254 6.38 8.10 -2.07
CA CYS A 254 6.96 9.27 -1.39
C CYS A 254 7.66 8.89 -0.08
N LEU A 255 7.09 7.98 0.70
CA LEU A 255 7.68 7.50 1.95
C LEU A 255 8.99 6.75 1.70
N ALA A 256 9.04 5.88 0.69
CA ALA A 256 10.26 5.17 0.33
C ALA A 256 11.39 6.14 -0.05
N LEU A 257 11.09 7.15 -0.85
CA LEU A 257 12.06 8.18 -1.23
C LEU A 257 12.46 9.08 -0.04
N HIS A 258 11.51 9.39 0.86
CA HIS A 258 11.76 10.15 2.08
C HIS A 258 12.69 9.41 3.06
N GLU A 259 12.53 8.10 3.23
CA GLU A 259 13.43 7.28 4.07
C GLU A 259 14.88 7.26 3.55
N ARG A 260 15.09 7.63 2.28
CA ARG A 260 16.39 7.87 1.66
C ARG A 260 16.85 9.35 1.73
N GLY A 261 16.23 10.16 2.60
CA GLY A 261 16.61 11.56 2.84
C GLY A 261 15.95 12.55 1.88
N GLY A 262 15.07 12.10 0.99
CA GLY A 262 14.33 12.98 0.08
C GLY A 262 13.36 13.91 0.81
N THR A 263 13.28 15.16 0.37
CA THR A 263 12.25 16.12 0.81
C THR A 263 11.02 16.00 -0.08
N VAL A 264 9.87 15.70 0.52
CA VAL A 264 8.59 15.61 -0.20
C VAL A 264 7.96 16.97 -0.31
N GLU A 265 7.67 17.42 -1.54
CA GLU A 265 6.98 18.67 -1.82
C GLU A 265 5.58 18.40 -2.37
N SER A 266 4.61 19.19 -1.91
CA SER A 266 3.25 19.12 -2.44
C SER A 266 3.15 19.74 -3.85
N VAL A 267 2.24 19.19 -4.64
CA VAL A 267 1.78 19.76 -5.91
C VAL A 267 0.39 20.31 -5.72
N ARG A 268 0.17 21.56 -6.14
CA ARG A 268 -1.16 22.18 -6.11
C ARG A 268 -2.00 21.65 -7.26
N MET A 269 -3.01 20.86 -6.92
CA MET A 269 -3.91 20.23 -7.87
C MET A 269 -5.15 21.06 -8.10
N THR A 270 -5.60 21.15 -9.37
CA THR A 270 -6.96 21.59 -9.72
C THR A 270 -7.67 20.39 -10.33
N SER A 271 -8.65 19.82 -9.63
CA SER A 271 -9.38 18.64 -10.10
C SER A 271 -10.26 18.93 -11.31
N ALA A 272 -10.72 17.89 -11.99
CA ALA A 272 -11.67 18.00 -13.11
C ALA A 272 -13.00 18.69 -12.73
N THR A 273 -13.35 18.77 -11.45
CA THR A 273 -14.51 19.51 -10.93
C THR A 273 -14.20 20.96 -10.54
N GLY A 274 -12.93 21.37 -10.63
CA GLY A 274 -12.46 22.70 -10.26
C GLY A 274 -12.11 22.86 -8.78
N GLU A 275 -12.10 21.79 -7.99
CA GLU A 275 -11.62 21.78 -6.61
C GLU A 275 -10.10 21.96 -6.60
N ILE A 276 -9.61 22.82 -5.70
CA ILE A 276 -8.19 23.06 -5.49
C ILE A 276 -7.76 22.43 -4.17
N PHE A 277 -6.71 21.61 -4.22
CA PHE A 277 -6.14 20.95 -3.06
C PHE A 277 -4.64 20.72 -3.22
N GLN A 278 -3.94 20.42 -2.12
CA GLN A 278 -2.54 20.01 -2.12
C GLN A 278 -2.44 18.48 -2.12
N SER A 279 -1.50 17.93 -2.86
CA SER A 279 -1.20 16.50 -2.93
C SER A 279 0.32 16.29 -2.79
N PRO A 280 0.77 15.33 -1.96
CA PRO A 280 -0.01 14.42 -1.12
C PRO A 280 -0.46 15.06 0.20
N ASP A 281 -1.46 14.45 0.86
CA ASP A 281 -1.78 14.74 2.26
C ASP A 281 -0.99 13.77 3.16
N GLY A 282 0.10 14.25 3.74
CA GLY A 282 0.97 13.48 4.65
C GLY A 282 0.46 13.38 6.08
N SER A 283 -0.68 13.99 6.42
CA SER A 283 -1.22 13.99 7.78
C SER A 283 -1.70 12.60 8.21
N ALA A 284 -1.70 12.36 9.54
CA ALA A 284 -2.25 11.13 10.09
C ALA A 284 -3.77 11.03 9.89
N ARG A 285 -4.26 9.81 9.75
CA ARG A 285 -5.70 9.53 9.74
C ARG A 285 -6.19 9.24 11.14
N ARG A 286 -7.28 9.93 11.56
CA ARG A 286 -7.90 9.70 12.85
C ARG A 286 -8.91 8.57 12.79
N HIS A 287 -8.82 7.70 13.79
CA HIS A 287 -9.69 6.56 14.01
C HIS A 287 -10.26 6.61 15.43
N HIS A 288 -11.38 5.90 15.64
CA HIS A 288 -12.05 5.83 16.93
C HIS A 288 -12.21 4.37 17.34
N LEU A 289 -11.60 4.00 18.44
CA LEU A 289 -11.65 2.64 18.99
C LEU A 289 -12.46 2.65 20.30
N PRO A 290 -13.68 2.07 20.32
CA PRO A 290 -14.41 1.89 21.56
C PRO A 290 -13.67 0.96 22.52
N ALA A 291 -13.44 1.39 23.77
CA ALA A 291 -12.78 0.57 24.79
C ALA A 291 -13.49 -0.77 24.99
N ARG A 292 -14.84 -0.75 24.99
CA ARG A 292 -15.65 -1.97 25.11
C ARG A 292 -15.40 -2.99 24.00
N LEU A 293 -15.15 -2.53 22.76
CA LEU A 293 -14.81 -3.43 21.64
C LEU A 293 -13.47 -4.10 21.90
N LEU A 294 -12.46 -3.32 22.30
CA LEU A 294 -11.12 -3.80 22.63
C LEU A 294 -11.17 -4.85 23.74
N GLU A 295 -11.84 -4.53 24.87
CA GLU A 295 -11.97 -5.41 26.02
C GLU A 295 -12.74 -6.70 25.68
N ARG A 296 -13.78 -6.61 24.86
CA ARG A 296 -14.57 -7.77 24.43
C ARG A 296 -13.77 -8.74 23.58
N ILE A 297 -12.93 -8.22 22.68
CA ILE A 297 -12.14 -9.05 21.75
C ILE A 297 -10.90 -9.62 22.46
N LEU A 298 -10.18 -8.81 23.24
CA LEU A 298 -8.94 -9.20 23.88
C LEU A 298 -9.15 -9.86 25.28
N GLY A 299 -10.39 -9.91 25.74
CA GLY A 299 -10.77 -10.68 26.93
C GLY A 299 -10.57 -9.98 28.28
N GLY A 300 -10.25 -8.67 28.31
CA GLY A 300 -10.06 -7.93 29.55
C GLY A 300 -9.71 -6.46 29.33
N HIS A 301 -9.68 -5.72 30.44
CA HIS A 301 -9.28 -4.32 30.46
C HIS A 301 -7.79 -4.14 30.10
N ILE A 302 -7.48 -3.18 29.25
CA ILE A 302 -6.13 -2.80 28.89
C ILE A 302 -5.93 -1.32 29.21
N ASP A 303 -4.91 -1.02 30.00
CA ASP A 303 -4.59 0.35 30.38
C ASP A 303 -4.21 1.21 29.18
N SER A 304 -4.62 2.48 29.19
CA SER A 304 -4.34 3.43 28.12
C SER A 304 -2.84 3.60 27.82
N SER A 305 -1.97 3.44 28.81
CA SER A 305 -0.51 3.46 28.62
C SER A 305 -0.03 2.27 27.80
N ARG A 306 -0.60 1.09 28.04
CA ARG A 306 -0.29 -0.13 27.27
C ARG A 306 -0.82 -0.05 25.85
N ILE A 307 -2.02 0.54 25.68
CA ILE A 307 -2.57 0.83 24.33
C ILE A 307 -1.66 1.81 23.58
N ALA A 308 -1.25 2.91 24.24
CA ALA A 308 -0.35 3.90 23.61
C ALA A 308 0.96 3.27 23.15
N SER A 309 1.63 2.52 24.03
CA SER A 309 2.89 1.85 23.69
C SER A 309 2.73 0.82 22.55
N ALA A 310 1.61 0.09 22.53
CA ALA A 310 1.32 -0.85 21.45
C ALA A 310 1.15 -0.15 20.11
N LEU A 311 0.38 0.95 20.08
CA LEU A 311 0.17 1.74 18.87
C LEU A 311 1.45 2.38 18.36
N GLU A 312 2.31 2.89 19.25
CA GLU A 312 3.63 3.44 18.90
C GLU A 312 4.52 2.40 18.22
N ARG A 313 4.50 1.16 18.68
CA ARG A 313 5.20 0.04 18.01
C ARG A 313 4.68 -0.20 16.60
N MET A 314 3.38 0.00 16.36
CA MET A 314 2.74 -0.16 15.06
C MET A 314 2.79 1.10 14.19
N GLY A 315 3.56 2.12 14.61
CA GLY A 315 3.71 3.39 13.89
C GLY A 315 2.53 4.35 14.04
N GLY A 316 1.63 4.10 15.00
CA GLY A 316 0.49 4.94 15.33
C GLY A 316 0.68 5.75 16.61
N ARG A 317 -0.38 6.42 17.06
CA ARG A 317 -0.39 7.22 18.28
C ARG A 317 -1.77 7.26 18.93
N LEU A 318 -1.84 7.06 20.25
CA LEU A 318 -3.03 7.38 21.04
C LEU A 318 -3.04 8.88 21.31
N VAL A 319 -4.08 9.59 20.80
CA VAL A 319 -4.23 11.05 20.97
C VAL A 319 -4.88 11.36 22.31
N GLU A 320 -6.03 10.73 22.57
CA GLU A 320 -6.80 10.90 23.79
C GLU A 320 -7.73 9.70 24.05
N SER A 321 -8.16 9.57 25.31
CA SER A 321 -9.23 8.66 25.68
C SER A 321 -10.33 9.49 26.34
N ARG A 322 -11.53 9.52 25.75
CA ARG A 322 -12.62 10.37 26.19
C ARG A 322 -13.96 9.63 26.26
N THR A 323 -14.80 10.02 27.18
CA THR A 323 -16.20 9.56 27.18
C THR A 323 -16.97 10.27 26.07
N ALA A 324 -17.69 9.50 25.27
CA ALA A 324 -18.49 10.04 24.18
C ALA A 324 -19.69 10.84 24.71
N THR A 325 -19.72 12.14 24.45
CA THR A 325 -20.82 13.04 24.80
C THR A 325 -21.79 13.26 23.64
N GLU A 326 -21.33 12.98 22.42
CA GLU A 326 -22.10 13.10 21.18
C GLU A 326 -21.92 11.79 20.37
N GLY A 327 -22.88 11.48 19.50
CA GLY A 327 -22.80 10.36 18.60
C GLY A 327 -21.70 10.53 17.52
N PRO A 328 -21.36 9.45 16.78
CA PRO A 328 -20.33 9.52 15.75
C PRO A 328 -20.72 10.49 14.64
N ARG A 329 -19.75 11.25 14.14
CA ARG A 329 -19.92 12.06 12.93
C ARG A 329 -20.01 11.15 11.70
N LYS A 330 -20.53 11.67 10.59
CA LYS A 330 -20.80 10.89 9.37
C LYS A 330 -19.61 10.03 8.87
N ALA A 331 -18.37 10.51 9.08
CA ALA A 331 -17.16 9.81 8.66
C ALA A 331 -16.54 8.90 9.73
N GLU A 332 -17.03 8.97 10.97
CA GLU A 332 -16.49 8.21 12.10
C GLU A 332 -17.16 6.83 12.19
N ARG A 333 -16.38 5.81 12.50
CA ARG A 333 -16.86 4.44 12.74
C ARG A 333 -16.61 4.09 14.19
N TRP A 334 -17.67 3.85 14.93
CA TRP A 334 -17.60 3.51 16.35
C TRP A 334 -18.04 2.07 16.64
N ALA A 335 -18.19 1.24 15.62
CA ALA A 335 -18.81 -0.08 15.74
C ALA A 335 -20.21 0.04 16.41
N ASP A 336 -20.41 -0.67 17.51
CA ASP A 336 -21.65 -0.68 18.29
C ASP A 336 -21.63 0.26 19.53
N ALA A 337 -20.63 1.17 19.63
CA ALA A 337 -20.53 2.10 20.74
C ALA A 337 -21.59 3.20 20.68
N ALA A 338 -21.95 3.69 21.86
CA ALA A 338 -22.99 4.71 22.08
C ALA A 338 -22.46 5.91 22.90
N ILE A 339 -23.31 6.92 23.05
CA ILE A 339 -23.05 8.05 23.97
C ILE A 339 -22.87 7.46 25.38
N GLY A 340 -21.83 7.89 26.07
CA GLY A 340 -21.47 7.44 27.41
C GLY A 340 -20.35 6.38 27.41
N ASP A 341 -20.05 5.76 26.27
CA ASP A 341 -18.94 4.81 26.17
C ASP A 341 -17.58 5.53 26.11
N LEU A 342 -16.53 4.87 26.59
CA LEU A 342 -15.15 5.34 26.47
C LEU A 342 -14.65 5.06 25.05
N ILE A 343 -14.13 6.07 24.39
CA ILE A 343 -13.55 6.02 23.05
C ILE A 343 -12.09 6.45 23.09
N HIS A 344 -11.23 5.64 22.53
CA HIS A 344 -9.84 5.99 22.26
C HIS A 344 -9.76 6.63 20.88
N VAL A 345 -9.22 7.85 20.79
CA VAL A 345 -8.93 8.54 19.54
C VAL A 345 -7.50 8.21 19.17
N ILE A 346 -7.32 7.60 18.02
CA ILE A 346 -6.05 7.04 17.56
C ILE A 346 -5.69 7.70 16.23
N GLU A 347 -4.44 8.08 16.07
CA GLU A 347 -3.87 8.50 14.80
C GLU A 347 -2.99 7.37 14.24
N MET A 348 -3.27 6.97 12.99
CA MET A 348 -2.49 5.99 12.24
C MET A 348 -1.99 6.62 10.94
N PRO A 349 -0.89 6.12 10.36
CA PRO A 349 -0.40 6.60 9.08
C PRO A 349 -1.44 6.47 7.98
N ARG A 350 -1.55 7.47 7.13
CA ARG A 350 -2.54 7.51 6.04
C ARG A 350 -2.24 6.47 4.95
N TRP A 351 -0.98 6.05 4.79
CA TRP A 351 -0.58 4.97 3.88
C TRP A 351 -0.99 3.57 4.34
N ARG A 352 -1.44 3.39 5.61
CA ARG A 352 -2.04 2.14 6.10
C ARG A 352 -3.43 2.00 5.50
N PHE A 353 -3.46 1.45 4.30
CA PHE A 353 -4.65 1.24 3.49
C PHE A 353 -5.61 0.20 4.10
N ASP A 354 -5.09 -0.73 4.85
CA ASP A 354 -5.74 -1.85 5.52
C ASP A 354 -6.69 -1.43 6.66
N LEU A 355 -6.45 -0.30 7.32
CA LEU A 355 -7.21 0.15 8.47
C LEU A 355 -8.59 0.73 8.09
N LEU A 356 -9.62 -0.13 8.12
CA LEU A 356 -10.97 0.17 7.62
C LEU A 356 -12.00 0.36 8.73
N HIS A 357 -11.88 -0.41 9.82
CA HIS A 357 -12.85 -0.50 10.90
C HIS A 357 -12.17 -0.45 12.27
N PRO A 358 -12.92 -0.17 13.35
CA PRO A 358 -12.36 -0.25 14.69
C PRO A 358 -11.76 -1.60 15.08
N ILE A 359 -12.18 -2.71 14.43
CA ILE A 359 -11.62 -4.03 14.68
C ILE A 359 -10.16 -4.14 14.21
N ASP A 360 -9.80 -3.46 13.13
CA ASP A 360 -8.42 -3.44 12.63
C ASP A 360 -7.49 -2.76 13.65
N LEU A 361 -8.01 -1.76 14.39
CA LEU A 361 -7.26 -1.13 15.48
C LEU A 361 -7.13 -2.04 16.70
N VAL A 362 -8.10 -2.94 16.94
CA VAL A 362 -7.95 -3.98 17.99
C VAL A 362 -6.78 -4.89 17.63
N GLU A 363 -6.66 -5.27 16.36
CA GLU A 363 -5.55 -6.08 15.86
C GLU A 363 -4.21 -5.34 16.00
N GLU A 364 -4.14 -4.05 15.64
CA GLU A 364 -2.94 -3.24 15.84
C GLU A 364 -2.49 -3.19 17.29
N VAL A 365 -3.44 -3.01 18.21
CA VAL A 365 -3.15 -3.04 19.66
C VAL A 365 -2.68 -4.43 20.08
N ALA A 366 -3.34 -5.49 19.64
CA ALA A 366 -2.96 -6.87 19.97
C ALA A 366 -1.55 -7.21 19.47
N THR A 367 -1.25 -6.88 18.22
CA THR A 367 0.07 -7.06 17.59
C THR A 367 1.14 -6.25 18.33
N GLY A 368 0.85 -4.97 18.60
CA GLY A 368 1.77 -4.09 19.32
C GLY A 368 2.06 -4.54 20.76
N ILE A 369 1.09 -5.12 21.45
CA ILE A 369 1.27 -5.76 22.77
C ILE A 369 2.10 -7.05 22.65
N GLY A 370 1.84 -7.83 21.62
CA GLY A 370 2.33 -9.17 21.39
C GLY A 370 1.33 -10.23 21.91
N TYR A 371 0.88 -11.09 21.00
CA TYR A 371 -0.14 -12.12 21.29
C TYR A 371 0.19 -13.00 22.49
N GLU A 372 1.46 -13.38 22.65
CA GLU A 372 1.92 -14.21 23.76
C GLU A 372 1.69 -13.55 25.15
N SER A 373 1.70 -12.20 25.19
CA SER A 373 1.51 -11.45 26.43
C SER A 373 0.05 -11.15 26.77
N LEU A 374 -0.89 -11.49 25.89
CA LEU A 374 -2.33 -11.32 26.13
C LEU A 374 -2.90 -12.41 27.05
N GLY A 375 -2.15 -13.52 27.22
CA GLY A 375 -2.55 -14.64 28.05
C GLY A 375 -3.52 -15.61 27.35
N GLU A 376 -3.78 -16.71 27.98
CA GLU A 376 -4.72 -17.73 27.53
C GLU A 376 -5.99 -17.68 28.37
N ALA A 377 -7.14 -17.53 27.74
CA ALA A 377 -8.44 -17.69 28.40
C ALA A 377 -8.95 -19.12 28.14
N THR A 378 -8.97 -19.94 29.15
CA THR A 378 -9.63 -21.26 29.06
C THR A 378 -11.11 -21.12 29.36
N SER A 379 -11.96 -21.58 28.43
CA SER A 379 -13.40 -21.65 28.67
C SER A 379 -13.68 -22.71 29.73
N THR A 380 -14.36 -22.32 30.80
CA THR A 380 -14.85 -23.24 31.86
C THR A 380 -16.22 -23.80 31.55
N LEU A 381 -16.78 -23.55 30.39
CA LEU A 381 -18.09 -24.05 29.96
C LEU A 381 -17.98 -25.54 29.65
N ALA A 382 -18.66 -26.34 30.42
CA ALA A 382 -18.87 -27.76 30.13
C ALA A 382 -19.89 -27.90 28.99
N LEU A 383 -19.39 -27.89 27.76
CA LEU A 383 -20.22 -28.10 26.56
C LEU A 383 -20.13 -29.57 26.14
N GLU A 384 -21.24 -30.26 26.17
CA GLU A 384 -21.38 -31.54 25.50
C GLU A 384 -21.74 -31.31 24.03
N GLY A 385 -20.77 -31.50 23.14
CA GLY A 385 -21.02 -31.51 21.71
C GLY A 385 -21.76 -32.80 21.31
N LYS A 386 -22.88 -32.66 20.58
CA LYS A 386 -23.55 -33.79 19.90
C LYS A 386 -23.48 -33.60 18.41
N PRO A 387 -23.09 -34.63 17.63
CA PRO A 387 -23.10 -34.53 16.18
C PRO A 387 -24.54 -34.34 15.70
N LEU A 388 -24.69 -33.48 14.66
CA LEU A 388 -25.97 -33.33 13.97
C LEU A 388 -26.39 -34.68 13.36
N ALA A 389 -27.69 -34.94 13.34
CA ALA A 389 -28.26 -36.19 12.77
C ALA A 389 -27.79 -36.39 11.32
N ARG A 390 -27.68 -35.30 10.54
CA ARG A 390 -27.16 -35.34 9.18
C ARG A 390 -25.70 -35.80 9.14
N SER A 391 -24.84 -35.28 10.03
CA SER A 391 -23.42 -35.66 10.07
C SER A 391 -23.25 -37.13 10.44
N SER A 392 -24.07 -37.63 11.35
CA SER A 392 -24.09 -39.05 11.73
C SER A 392 -24.55 -39.94 10.56
N LEU A 393 -25.55 -39.47 9.79
CA LEU A 393 -26.01 -40.19 8.61
C LEU A 393 -24.95 -40.23 7.50
N VAL A 394 -24.30 -39.08 7.20
CA VAL A 394 -23.23 -39.03 6.21
C VAL A 394 -22.05 -39.93 6.59
N ARG A 395 -21.67 -40.00 7.87
CA ARG A 395 -20.63 -40.90 8.34
C ARG A 395 -21.01 -42.36 8.07
N ARG A 396 -22.22 -42.76 8.43
CA ARG A 396 -22.73 -44.13 8.18
C ARG A 396 -22.78 -44.48 6.70
N ILE A 397 -23.17 -43.54 5.85
CA ILE A 397 -23.17 -43.71 4.37
C ILE A 397 -21.74 -43.92 3.88
N ASN A 398 -20.81 -43.09 4.30
CA ASN A 398 -19.39 -43.17 3.92
C ASN A 398 -18.80 -44.55 4.35
N GLU A 399 -19.06 -44.99 5.59
CA GLU A 399 -18.62 -46.28 6.09
C GLU A 399 -19.20 -47.45 5.25
N SER A 400 -20.50 -47.38 4.90
CA SER A 400 -21.14 -48.40 4.09
C SER A 400 -20.58 -48.43 2.65
N LEU A 401 -20.36 -47.31 2.01
CA LEU A 401 -19.77 -47.20 0.67
C LEU A 401 -18.31 -47.66 0.63
N SER A 402 -17.52 -47.24 1.64
CA SER A 402 -16.12 -47.65 1.73
C SER A 402 -16.00 -49.17 1.94
N SER A 403 -16.91 -49.81 2.69
CA SER A 403 -16.92 -51.26 2.86
C SER A 403 -17.19 -52.02 1.56
N GLN A 404 -17.76 -51.39 0.57
CA GLN A 404 -18.02 -51.93 -0.78
C GLN A 404 -16.91 -51.59 -1.79
N GLY A 405 -15.78 -51.00 -1.33
CA GLY A 405 -14.64 -50.63 -2.19
C GLY A 405 -14.77 -49.29 -2.90
N ILE A 406 -15.79 -48.48 -2.55
CA ILE A 406 -15.95 -47.11 -3.08
C ILE A 406 -15.04 -46.19 -2.30
N GLN A 407 -14.10 -45.53 -2.99
CA GLN A 407 -13.21 -44.56 -2.40
C GLN A 407 -13.86 -43.19 -2.30
N GLN A 408 -13.82 -42.59 -1.09
CA GLN A 408 -14.20 -41.18 -0.93
C GLN A 408 -13.06 -40.29 -1.43
N VAL A 409 -13.39 -39.30 -2.26
CA VAL A 409 -12.46 -38.26 -2.71
C VAL A 409 -12.98 -36.90 -2.27
N GLN A 410 -12.05 -36.01 -1.97
CA GLN A 410 -12.33 -34.59 -1.76
C GLN A 410 -11.56 -33.82 -2.81
N SER A 411 -12.30 -33.21 -3.72
CA SER A 411 -11.71 -32.32 -4.74
C SER A 411 -11.34 -30.96 -4.14
N LEU A 412 -10.50 -30.22 -4.84
CA LEU A 412 -10.23 -28.83 -4.52
C LEU A 412 -11.53 -28.01 -4.65
N THR A 413 -11.69 -27.02 -3.78
CA THR A 413 -12.87 -26.12 -3.79
C THR A 413 -12.87 -25.23 -5.03
N LEU A 414 -11.68 -24.81 -5.49
CA LEU A 414 -11.48 -24.04 -6.71
C LEU A 414 -11.11 -25.00 -7.84
N SER A 415 -11.84 -24.94 -8.95
CA SER A 415 -11.64 -25.77 -10.14
C SER A 415 -12.03 -24.95 -11.37
N ASN A 416 -11.83 -25.48 -12.57
CA ASN A 416 -12.27 -24.92 -13.84
C ASN A 416 -13.13 -25.95 -14.60
N ASP A 417 -13.78 -25.48 -15.67
CA ASP A 417 -14.69 -26.31 -16.45
C ASP A 417 -13.96 -27.47 -17.17
N GLU A 418 -12.70 -27.25 -17.61
CA GLU A 418 -11.92 -28.27 -18.29
C GLU A 418 -11.66 -29.48 -17.38
N VAL A 419 -11.24 -29.22 -16.13
CA VAL A 419 -10.94 -30.30 -15.16
C VAL A 419 -12.20 -31.04 -14.70
N GLN A 420 -13.39 -30.41 -14.79
CA GLN A 420 -14.63 -31.04 -14.33
C GLN A 420 -15.34 -31.86 -15.40
N PHE A 421 -15.13 -31.59 -16.69
CA PHE A 421 -15.88 -32.14 -17.79
C PHE A 421 -15.03 -32.88 -18.82
N GLU A 422 -13.73 -33.05 -18.62
CA GLU A 422 -12.86 -34.01 -19.29
C GLU A 422 -12.94 -35.39 -18.59
#